data_d3e27e8424db9eaca3e523ad0a88d3cb
#
_entry.id   d3e27e8424db9eaca3e523ad0a88d3cb
#
_cell.length_a   1.000
_cell.length_b   1.000
_cell.length_c   1.000
_cell.angle_alpha   90.00
_cell.angle_beta   90.00
_cell.angle_gamma   90.00
#
_symmetry.space_group_name_H-M   'P 1'
#
loop_
_entity.id
_entity.type
_entity.pdbx_description
1 polymer ?
#
loop_
_entity_poly.entity_id
_entity_poly.type
_entity_poly.pdbx_seq_one_letter_code
_entity_poly.pdbx_strand_id
1 'polypeptide(L)'
;MTFGSMIDEFKALNTELVGLSVDSIYSHIAWLRKIQELEWNGKKHINVTFPLIEDIRMEVANKYGMIQPGQSNTQAVRAVFVIDPNGVVRTILYYPLSTGRNFDEIKRIILALQKADADACATPADWRPGDDVIVPTAGSCGVAKERMDNQSENQYCLDWFMCFRKESK
;
A
#
# COMPACT_ATOMS: atom_id res chain seq x y z
N MET A 1 17.04 2.80 1.55
CA MET A 1 17.58 2.31 0.27
C MET A 1 16.49 1.71 -0.63
N THR A 2 15.71 0.72 -0.19
CA THR A 2 14.74 0.03 -1.08
C THR A 2 13.68 0.96 -1.66
N PHE A 3 12.99 1.79 -0.88
CA PHE A 3 12.05 2.78 -1.44
C PHE A 3 12.74 3.73 -2.44
N GLY A 4 13.95 4.22 -2.12
CA GLY A 4 14.68 5.09 -3.04
C GLY A 4 15.04 4.44 -4.37
N SER A 5 15.28 3.12 -4.39
CA SER A 5 15.56 2.40 -5.64
C SER A 5 14.30 2.04 -6.44
N MET A 6 13.11 2.20 -5.86
CA MET A 6 11.82 1.85 -6.46
C MET A 6 10.93 3.07 -6.75
N ILE A 7 11.48 4.27 -6.65
CA ILE A 7 10.69 5.51 -6.75
C ILE A 7 9.96 5.61 -8.09
N ASP A 8 10.61 5.21 -9.19
CA ASP A 8 10.00 5.25 -10.52
C ASP A 8 8.89 4.21 -10.68
N GLU A 9 9.01 3.05 -10.00
CA GLU A 9 7.94 2.06 -9.96
C GLU A 9 6.69 2.62 -9.26
N PHE A 10 6.85 3.31 -8.13
CA PHE A 10 5.71 3.94 -7.43
C PHE A 10 5.12 5.10 -8.24
N LYS A 11 5.95 5.91 -8.90
CA LYS A 11 5.46 6.96 -9.80
C LYS A 11 4.66 6.39 -10.98
N ALA A 12 5.09 5.27 -11.54
CA ALA A 12 4.34 4.57 -12.59
C ALA A 12 2.97 4.07 -12.10
N LEU A 13 2.81 3.86 -10.78
CA LEU A 13 1.53 3.57 -10.12
C LEU A 13 0.76 4.85 -9.70
N ASN A 14 1.11 6.02 -10.24
CA ASN A 14 0.53 7.30 -9.84
C ASN A 14 0.57 7.51 -8.31
N THR A 15 1.69 7.16 -7.69
CA THR A 15 1.86 7.17 -6.24
C THR A 15 3.11 7.95 -5.86
N GLU A 16 2.95 8.94 -4.99
CA GLU A 16 4.06 9.69 -4.40
C GLU A 16 4.47 9.08 -3.07
N LEU A 17 5.78 9.17 -2.77
CA LEU A 17 6.35 8.67 -1.52
C LEU A 17 6.68 9.85 -0.59
N VAL A 18 6.38 9.68 0.68
CA VAL A 18 6.82 10.57 1.76
C VAL A 18 7.39 9.71 2.87
N GLY A 19 8.61 9.97 3.29
CA GLY A 19 9.23 9.32 4.43
C GLY A 19 9.06 10.15 5.70
N LEU A 20 9.01 9.48 6.84
CA LEU A 20 9.00 10.11 8.16
C LEU A 20 9.87 9.30 9.11
N SER A 21 10.67 9.97 9.92
CA SER A 21 11.31 9.34 11.08
C SER A 21 11.45 10.32 12.24
N VAL A 22 11.60 9.78 13.45
CA VAL A 22 11.75 10.55 14.70
C VAL A 22 13.16 11.11 14.88
N ASP A 23 13.92 11.24 13.79
CA ASP A 23 15.27 11.79 13.77
C ASP A 23 15.27 13.27 13.39
N SER A 24 16.38 13.98 13.65
CA SER A 24 16.55 15.36 13.26
C SER A 24 16.84 15.53 11.76
N ILE A 25 16.58 16.73 11.23
CA ILE A 25 16.92 17.09 9.85
C ILE A 25 18.42 16.89 9.53
N TYR A 26 19.31 17.14 10.51
CA TYR A 26 20.74 16.95 10.33
C TYR A 26 21.11 15.47 10.18
N SER A 27 20.46 14.59 10.95
CA SER A 27 20.61 13.14 10.82
C SER A 27 20.13 12.69 9.43
N HIS A 28 19.00 13.20 8.95
CA HIS A 28 18.49 12.90 7.61
C HIS A 28 19.48 13.31 6.51
N ILE A 29 20.05 14.51 6.59
CA ILE A 29 21.03 14.98 5.60
C ILE A 29 22.28 14.09 5.59
N ALA A 30 22.83 13.76 6.76
CA ALA A 30 23.99 12.89 6.87
C ALA A 30 23.67 11.46 6.32
N TRP A 31 22.51 10.93 6.68
CA TRP A 31 22.05 9.60 6.26
C TRP A 31 21.82 9.53 4.75
N LEU A 32 21.17 10.51 4.14
CA LEU A 32 20.92 10.56 2.71
C LEU A 32 22.22 10.63 1.90
N ARG A 33 23.21 11.44 2.35
CA ARG A 33 24.54 11.47 1.75
C ARG A 33 25.20 10.10 1.81
N LYS A 34 25.13 9.43 2.96
CA LYS A 34 25.76 8.13 3.14
C LYS A 34 25.10 7.05 2.28
N ILE A 35 23.76 7.07 2.11
CA ILE A 35 23.03 6.12 1.25
C ILE A 35 23.54 6.16 -0.20
N GLN A 36 23.92 7.31 -0.71
CA GLN A 36 24.47 7.43 -2.08
C GLN A 36 25.80 6.72 -2.25
N GLU A 37 26.57 6.58 -1.16
CA GLU A 37 27.87 5.91 -1.17
C GLU A 37 27.77 4.40 -0.93
N LEU A 38 26.68 3.93 -0.33
CA LEU A 38 26.52 2.54 0.07
C LEU A 38 26.07 1.67 -1.10
N GLU A 39 26.59 0.46 -1.09
CA GLU A 39 26.10 -0.64 -1.92
C GLU A 39 25.52 -1.73 -1.00
N TRP A 40 24.30 -2.18 -1.31
CA TRP A 40 23.66 -3.27 -0.60
C TRP A 40 22.69 -4.01 -1.51
N ASN A 41 22.82 -5.32 -1.56
CA ASN A 41 21.96 -6.22 -2.32
C ASN A 41 21.81 -5.79 -3.80
N GLY A 42 22.94 -5.46 -4.43
CA GLY A 42 23.02 -5.00 -5.82
C GLY A 42 22.52 -3.56 -6.06
N LYS A 43 22.05 -2.86 -5.01
CA LYS A 43 21.59 -1.47 -5.07
C LYS A 43 22.72 -0.54 -4.65
N LYS A 44 23.10 0.38 -5.54
CA LYS A 44 24.17 1.36 -5.35
C LYS A 44 23.76 2.72 -5.90
N HIS A 45 24.44 3.77 -5.46
CA HIS A 45 24.22 5.15 -5.93
C HIS A 45 22.74 5.60 -5.83
N ILE A 46 22.05 5.16 -4.74
CA ILE A 46 20.62 5.43 -4.58
C ILE A 46 20.43 6.89 -4.20
N ASN A 47 19.75 7.63 -5.06
CA ASN A 47 19.32 8.98 -4.77
C ASN A 47 17.87 8.97 -4.29
N VAL A 48 17.66 9.31 -3.03
CA VAL A 48 16.32 9.43 -2.44
C VAL A 48 15.79 10.82 -2.78
N THR A 49 14.80 10.89 -3.66
CA THR A 49 14.24 12.15 -4.18
C THR A 49 12.87 12.51 -3.60
N PHE A 50 12.26 11.62 -2.82
CA PHE A 50 11.02 11.93 -2.11
C PHE A 50 11.28 12.67 -0.80
N PRO A 51 10.33 13.50 -0.32
CA PRO A 51 10.44 14.21 0.95
C PRO A 51 10.67 13.27 2.12
N LEU A 52 11.59 13.63 3.01
CA LEU A 52 11.84 12.96 4.27
C LEU A 52 11.58 13.93 5.42
N ILE A 53 10.48 13.70 6.13
CA ILE A 53 10.00 14.56 7.21
C ILE A 53 10.70 14.19 8.51
N GLU A 54 11.25 15.18 9.19
CA GLU A 54 11.75 15.03 10.55
C GLU A 54 10.61 15.12 11.57
N ASP A 55 10.61 14.27 12.57
CA ASP A 55 9.61 14.26 13.64
C ASP A 55 10.27 14.02 15.01
N ILE A 56 11.29 14.82 15.32
CA ILE A 56 12.08 14.68 16.56
C ILE A 56 11.20 14.86 17.81
N ARG A 57 10.08 15.56 17.70
CA ARG A 57 9.11 15.73 18.78
C ARG A 57 8.10 14.59 18.86
N MET A 58 8.15 13.66 17.91
CA MET A 58 7.20 12.53 17.79
C MET A 58 5.73 12.98 17.70
N GLU A 59 5.44 14.18 17.23
CA GLU A 59 4.08 14.70 17.11
C GLU A 59 3.28 13.93 16.06
N VAL A 60 3.86 13.72 14.89
CA VAL A 60 3.25 12.96 13.81
C VAL A 60 3.24 11.46 14.15
N ALA A 61 4.35 10.93 14.64
CA ALA A 61 4.47 9.53 15.01
C ALA A 61 3.43 9.11 16.06
N ASN A 62 3.17 9.96 17.07
CA ASN A 62 2.12 9.73 18.05
C ASN A 62 0.72 9.81 17.43
N LYS A 63 0.46 10.84 16.62
CA LYS A 63 -0.84 11.05 15.96
C LYS A 63 -1.22 9.87 15.06
N TYR A 64 -0.23 9.26 14.40
CA TYR A 64 -0.42 8.10 13.53
C TYR A 64 -0.29 6.76 14.27
N GLY A 65 -0.19 6.76 15.60
CA GLY A 65 -0.09 5.51 16.39
C GLY A 65 1.19 4.72 16.16
N MET A 66 2.25 5.38 15.69
CA MET A 66 3.52 4.73 15.38
C MET A 66 4.42 4.51 16.60
N ILE A 67 4.13 5.19 17.71
CA ILE A 67 4.83 4.97 18.99
C ILE A 67 4.06 3.92 19.77
N GLN A 68 4.63 2.75 19.88
CA GLN A 68 4.00 1.61 20.56
C GLN A 68 4.85 1.20 21.76
N PRO A 69 4.38 1.44 23.00
CA PRO A 69 5.17 1.19 24.22
C PRO A 69 5.68 -0.24 24.37
N GLY A 70 4.95 -1.22 23.82
CA GLY A 70 5.38 -2.63 23.79
C GLY A 70 6.58 -2.90 22.86
N GLN A 71 6.94 -1.95 21.99
CA GLN A 71 8.09 -2.02 21.09
C GLN A 71 9.18 -1.03 21.52
N SER A 72 8.85 0.24 21.61
CA SER A 72 9.76 1.32 22.00
C SER A 72 8.97 2.59 22.33
N ASN A 73 9.47 3.36 23.30
CA ASN A 73 8.93 4.69 23.62
C ASN A 73 9.63 5.82 22.86
N THR A 74 10.75 5.52 22.18
CA THR A 74 11.62 6.52 21.52
C THR A 74 11.82 6.25 20.03
N GLN A 75 11.26 5.18 19.51
CA GLN A 75 11.37 4.79 18.11
C GLN A 75 9.97 4.48 17.54
N ALA A 76 9.70 5.01 16.37
CA ALA A 76 8.49 4.67 15.64
C ALA A 76 8.59 3.25 15.04
N VAL A 77 7.51 2.47 15.14
CA VAL A 77 7.40 1.18 14.44
C VAL A 77 7.52 1.39 12.92
N ARG A 78 7.81 0.32 12.19
CA ARG A 78 7.89 0.37 10.73
C ARG A 78 6.48 0.37 10.14
N ALA A 79 5.94 1.54 9.85
CA ALA A 79 4.61 1.70 9.30
C ALA A 79 4.62 2.05 7.81
N VAL A 80 3.53 1.72 7.13
CA VAL A 80 3.17 2.22 5.80
C VAL A 80 1.71 2.64 5.84
N PHE A 81 1.42 3.85 5.42
CA PHE A 81 0.08 4.39 5.26
C PHE A 81 -0.16 4.62 3.77
N VAL A 82 -1.20 4.04 3.22
CA VAL A 82 -1.68 4.34 1.88
C VAL A 82 -2.81 5.36 2.02
N ILE A 83 -2.60 6.52 1.44
CA ILE A 83 -3.52 7.67 1.53
C ILE A 83 -3.97 8.00 0.12
N ASP A 84 -5.29 8.12 -0.08
CA ASP A 84 -5.85 8.45 -1.37
C ASP A 84 -5.76 9.96 -1.70
N PRO A 85 -6.07 10.39 -2.93
CA PRO A 85 -6.03 11.80 -3.32
C PRO A 85 -6.96 12.72 -2.53
N ASN A 86 -7.96 12.16 -1.84
CA ASN A 86 -8.87 12.92 -0.97
C ASN A 86 -8.32 13.07 0.47
N GLY A 87 -7.13 12.55 0.75
CA GLY A 87 -6.52 12.58 2.08
C GLY A 87 -7.04 11.49 3.03
N VAL A 88 -7.75 10.49 2.53
CA VAL A 88 -8.29 9.40 3.33
C VAL A 88 -7.27 8.27 3.45
N VAL A 89 -7.00 7.81 4.67
CA VAL A 89 -6.15 6.64 4.91
C VAL A 89 -6.94 5.38 4.51
N ARG A 90 -6.45 4.69 3.48
CA ARG A 90 -7.10 3.50 2.91
C ARG A 90 -6.54 2.20 3.49
N THR A 91 -5.26 2.17 3.79
CA THR A 91 -4.59 0.98 4.34
C THR A 91 -3.48 1.40 5.28
N ILE A 92 -3.31 0.65 6.34
CA ILE A 92 -2.24 0.82 7.32
C ILE A 92 -1.56 -0.54 7.50
N LEU A 93 -0.23 -0.55 7.35
CA LEU A 93 0.60 -1.70 7.65
C LEU A 93 1.56 -1.34 8.79
N TYR A 94 1.48 -2.04 9.89
CA TYR A 94 2.42 -1.92 11.00
C TYR A 94 3.31 -3.17 11.07
N TYR A 95 4.61 -2.95 11.07
CA TYR A 95 5.61 -3.99 11.25
C TYR A 95 6.38 -3.73 12.54
N PRO A 96 6.69 -4.73 13.33
CA PRO A 96 7.58 -4.56 14.49
C PRO A 96 8.97 -4.10 14.01
N LEU A 97 9.72 -3.48 14.92
CA LEU A 97 11.06 -2.96 14.60
C LEU A 97 12.02 -4.01 14.02
N SER A 98 11.82 -5.27 14.38
CA SER A 98 12.60 -6.41 13.92
C SER A 98 12.29 -6.89 12.50
N THR A 99 11.16 -6.46 11.91
CA THR A 99 10.65 -7.01 10.64
C THR A 99 10.77 -6.00 9.50
N GLY A 100 11.34 -6.42 8.38
CA GLY A 100 11.38 -5.64 7.15
C GLY A 100 10.02 -5.58 6.44
N ARG A 101 9.79 -4.52 5.67
CA ARG A 101 8.58 -4.36 4.86
C ARG A 101 8.62 -5.26 3.62
N ASN A 102 7.46 -5.75 3.20
CA ASN A 102 7.29 -6.41 1.90
C ASN A 102 6.84 -5.37 0.86
N PHE A 103 7.72 -5.04 -0.09
CA PHE A 103 7.46 -4.01 -1.10
C PHE A 103 6.54 -4.48 -2.21
N ASP A 104 6.54 -5.77 -2.53
CA ASP A 104 5.61 -6.33 -3.52
C ASP A 104 4.19 -6.28 -3.02
N GLU A 105 3.97 -6.54 -1.73
CA GLU A 105 2.66 -6.41 -1.09
C GLU A 105 2.20 -4.95 -1.04
N ILE A 106 3.10 -4.00 -0.76
CA ILE A 106 2.75 -2.57 -0.79
C ILE A 106 2.28 -2.17 -2.20
N LYS A 107 2.97 -2.59 -3.25
CA LYS A 107 2.56 -2.34 -4.65
C LYS A 107 1.24 -3.03 -4.97
N ARG A 108 1.07 -4.29 -4.55
CA ARG A 108 -0.16 -5.04 -4.75
C ARG A 108 -1.36 -4.33 -4.12
N ILE A 109 -1.23 -3.82 -2.90
CA ILE A 109 -2.29 -3.08 -2.19
C ILE A 109 -2.67 -1.81 -2.97
N ILE A 110 -1.69 -1.03 -3.45
CA ILE A 110 -1.94 0.17 -4.23
C ILE A 110 -2.74 -0.17 -5.50
N LEU A 111 -2.30 -1.16 -6.24
CA LEU A 111 -2.98 -1.61 -7.46
C LEU A 111 -4.39 -2.13 -7.18
N ALA A 112 -4.57 -2.88 -6.08
CA ALA A 112 -5.88 -3.39 -5.68
C ALA A 112 -6.85 -2.27 -5.30
N LEU A 113 -6.37 -1.24 -4.58
CA LEU A 113 -7.18 -0.07 -4.23
C LEU A 113 -7.56 0.73 -5.47
N GLN A 114 -6.62 0.98 -6.37
CA GLN A 114 -6.88 1.68 -7.63
C GLN A 114 -7.89 0.93 -8.50
N LYS A 115 -7.75 -0.39 -8.60
CA LYS A 115 -8.70 -1.24 -9.32
C LYS A 115 -10.10 -1.20 -8.71
N ALA A 116 -10.18 -1.32 -7.38
CA ALA A 116 -11.47 -1.27 -6.67
C ALA A 116 -12.19 0.07 -6.87
N ASP A 117 -11.44 1.18 -6.83
CA ASP A 117 -12.00 2.52 -7.02
C ASP A 117 -12.42 2.78 -8.48
N ALA A 118 -11.60 2.36 -9.44
CA ALA A 118 -11.89 2.57 -10.88
C ALA A 118 -13.10 1.78 -11.35
N ASP A 119 -13.26 0.55 -10.88
CA ASP A 119 -14.23 -0.41 -11.41
C ASP A 119 -15.42 -0.66 -10.47
N ALA A 120 -15.49 0.02 -9.34
CA ALA A 120 -16.49 -0.21 -8.29
C ALA A 120 -16.63 -1.70 -7.94
N CYS A 121 -15.49 -2.38 -7.73
CA CYS A 121 -15.39 -3.80 -7.42
C CYS A 121 -14.62 -4.05 -6.12
N ALA A 122 -14.50 -5.31 -5.71
CA ALA A 122 -13.57 -5.74 -4.68
C ALA A 122 -12.56 -6.73 -5.27
N THR A 123 -11.38 -6.75 -4.71
CA THR A 123 -10.35 -7.72 -5.10
C THR A 123 -10.36 -8.91 -4.13
N PRO A 124 -10.30 -10.16 -4.61
CA PRO A 124 -10.18 -11.32 -3.75
C PRO A 124 -8.82 -11.36 -3.03
N ALA A 125 -8.68 -12.30 -2.09
CA ALA A 125 -7.40 -12.57 -1.45
C ALA A 125 -6.32 -12.87 -2.49
N ASP A 126 -5.10 -12.37 -2.23
CA ASP A 126 -3.92 -12.54 -3.09
C ASP A 126 -4.05 -12.00 -4.53
N TRP A 127 -5.10 -11.28 -4.83
CA TRP A 127 -5.37 -10.70 -6.15
C TRP A 127 -4.15 -9.98 -6.73
N ARG A 128 -3.94 -10.16 -8.02
CA ARG A 128 -2.95 -9.46 -8.83
C ARG A 128 -3.58 -8.90 -10.10
N PRO A 129 -2.99 -7.88 -10.74
CA PRO A 129 -3.49 -7.37 -12.01
C PRO A 129 -3.69 -8.48 -13.05
N GLY A 130 -4.91 -8.53 -13.60
CA GLY A 130 -5.34 -9.57 -14.54
C GLY A 130 -6.11 -10.73 -13.90
N ASP A 131 -6.17 -10.80 -12.57
CA ASP A 131 -7.04 -11.75 -11.89
C ASP A 131 -8.49 -11.23 -11.83
N ASP A 132 -9.44 -12.15 -11.74
CA ASP A 132 -10.86 -11.83 -11.63
C ASP A 132 -11.17 -10.98 -10.40
N VAL A 133 -12.18 -10.15 -10.49
CA VAL A 133 -12.61 -9.26 -9.41
C VAL A 133 -13.98 -9.66 -8.88
N ILE A 134 -14.23 -9.37 -7.60
CA ILE A 134 -15.52 -9.63 -6.95
C ILE A 134 -16.49 -8.51 -7.31
N VAL A 135 -17.65 -8.88 -7.81
CA VAL A 135 -18.77 -7.95 -8.07
C VAL A 135 -19.39 -7.54 -6.73
N PRO A 136 -19.73 -6.25 -6.52
CA PRO A 136 -20.37 -5.83 -5.30
C PRO A 136 -21.60 -6.64 -4.94
N THR A 137 -21.87 -6.82 -3.65
CA THR A 137 -23.00 -7.61 -3.15
C THR A 137 -24.31 -7.15 -3.79
N ALA A 138 -25.18 -8.11 -4.13
CA ALA A 138 -26.50 -7.80 -4.63
C ALA A 138 -27.32 -6.99 -3.62
N GLY A 139 -27.86 -5.85 -4.03
CA GLY A 139 -28.64 -4.96 -3.15
C GLY A 139 -30.07 -5.48 -2.88
N SER A 140 -30.50 -6.58 -3.51
CA SER A 140 -31.82 -7.19 -3.32
C SER A 140 -31.82 -8.68 -3.68
N CYS A 141 -32.80 -9.41 -3.16
CA CYS A 141 -33.00 -10.84 -3.52
C CYS A 141 -33.28 -11.02 -5.02
N GLY A 142 -33.94 -10.06 -5.68
CA GLY A 142 -34.20 -10.10 -7.13
C GLY A 142 -32.90 -10.06 -7.92
N VAL A 143 -32.02 -9.11 -7.62
CA VAL A 143 -30.70 -9.01 -8.27
C VAL A 143 -29.84 -10.25 -7.97
N ALA A 144 -29.89 -10.78 -6.76
CA ALA A 144 -29.15 -11.99 -6.40
C ALA A 144 -29.59 -13.19 -7.25
N LYS A 145 -30.92 -13.37 -7.39
CA LYS A 145 -31.48 -14.44 -8.23
C LYS A 145 -31.13 -14.24 -9.71
N GLU A 146 -31.30 -13.03 -10.23
CA GLU A 146 -30.96 -12.71 -11.61
C GLU A 146 -29.48 -13.03 -11.94
N ARG A 147 -28.56 -12.73 -11.03
CA ARG A 147 -27.13 -13.04 -11.20
C ARG A 147 -26.85 -14.55 -11.24
N MET A 148 -27.60 -15.33 -10.46
CA MET A 148 -27.47 -16.79 -10.45
C MET A 148 -28.05 -17.41 -11.70
N ASP A 149 -29.20 -16.90 -12.18
CA ASP A 149 -29.91 -17.42 -13.34
C ASP A 149 -29.23 -16.99 -14.67
N ASN A 150 -28.61 -15.82 -14.71
CA ASN A 150 -28.05 -15.19 -15.93
C ASN A 150 -26.52 -15.06 -15.85
N GLN A 151 -25.81 -16.14 -15.60
CA GLN A 151 -24.35 -16.16 -15.72
C GLN A 151 -23.94 -15.93 -17.18
N SER A 152 -22.86 -15.16 -17.38
CA SER A 152 -22.35 -14.83 -18.70
C SER A 152 -20.90 -15.29 -18.88
N GLU A 153 -20.38 -15.22 -20.11
CA GLU A 153 -18.96 -15.53 -20.35
C GLU A 153 -18.01 -14.65 -19.54
N ASN A 154 -18.43 -13.44 -19.22
CA ASN A 154 -17.63 -12.45 -18.48
C ASN A 154 -17.94 -12.36 -16.99
N GLN A 155 -18.99 -13.05 -16.50
CA GLN A 155 -19.38 -13.05 -15.10
C GLN A 155 -19.87 -14.41 -14.67
N TYR A 156 -19.40 -14.89 -13.53
CA TYR A 156 -19.84 -16.13 -12.92
C TYR A 156 -20.03 -15.97 -11.41
N CYS A 157 -20.88 -16.80 -10.83
CA CYS A 157 -21.10 -16.83 -9.39
C CYS A 157 -20.79 -18.23 -8.86
N LEU A 158 -20.10 -18.28 -7.73
CA LEU A 158 -19.96 -19.50 -6.92
C LEU A 158 -21.23 -19.73 -6.10
N ASP A 159 -21.83 -18.63 -5.62
CA ASP A 159 -23.11 -18.58 -4.95
C ASP A 159 -23.66 -17.14 -5.05
N TRP A 160 -24.91 -16.89 -4.64
CA TRP A 160 -25.59 -15.59 -4.72
C TRP A 160 -24.83 -14.43 -4.06
N PHE A 161 -23.99 -14.72 -3.08
CA PHE A 161 -23.19 -13.74 -2.34
C PHE A 161 -21.75 -13.58 -2.89
N MET A 162 -21.33 -14.43 -3.80
CA MET A 162 -19.95 -14.48 -4.30
C MET A 162 -19.90 -14.62 -5.81
N CYS A 163 -19.96 -13.47 -6.48
CA CYS A 163 -19.91 -13.37 -7.93
C CYS A 163 -18.63 -12.67 -8.37
N PHE A 164 -18.09 -13.12 -9.48
CA PHE A 164 -16.84 -12.61 -10.06
C PHE A 164 -17.09 -12.07 -11.47
N ARG A 165 -16.33 -11.06 -11.82
CA ARG A 165 -16.16 -10.58 -13.19
C ARG A 165 -14.78 -11.00 -13.67
N LYS A 166 -14.72 -11.64 -14.82
CA LYS A 166 -13.46 -12.00 -15.46
C LYS A 166 -12.77 -10.75 -16.01
N GLU A 167 -11.47 -10.70 -15.82
CA GLU A 167 -10.65 -9.67 -16.46
C GLU A 167 -10.08 -10.21 -17.79
N SER A 168 -10.01 -9.33 -18.77
CA SER A 168 -9.37 -9.66 -20.06
C SER A 168 -7.87 -9.82 -19.81
N LYS A 169 -7.34 -11.00 -20.12
CA LYS A 169 -5.90 -11.25 -20.08
C LYS A 169 -5.19 -10.52 -21.19
#